data_46c03e76acdd308ba1d21c55772f420d
#
_entry.id   46c03e76acdd308ba1d21c55772f420d
#
_cell.length_a   1.000
_cell.length_b   1.000
_cell.length_c   1.000
_cell.angle_alpha   90.00
_cell.angle_beta   90.00
_cell.angle_gamma   90.00
#
_symmetry.space_group_name_H-M   'P 1'
#
loop_
_entity.id
_entity.type
_entity.pdbx_description
1 polymer ?
#
loop_
_entity_poly.entity_id
_entity_poly.type
_entity_poly.pdbx_seq_one_letter_code
_entity_poly.pdbx_strand_id
1 'polypeptide(L)'
;MRVLFVNRKFVKFRVAGAAHISLAANADHSQQSAALPNSSVRHTLNRDDVLQIGRPLYIFVPEQNIIRVVFSQVAELSTDRCWQAKCFLPSHDLECTFMPQLRQDRFTKEWVFVATESAEGPPAFAANRVHKSLAAFDPNCPICPGNEHRTAPEVLRVPAPGKCGWTVRVVPSQCDVASVDKGLVATNCAPHEAGGFVIRETVVETPDHSLSTGNLPEAQLARVWRASKGRFDELSLDSRIGHATIVKNHGVMSGASLEHSHSQVIATQIIPSHVSSWLQQGQDHYRKCQECIFCRMVQDELDAQTRIVTTTEHFVALEPFASPTPFCTHVYPRRHMANFGETNADEINDLARILHFTLGKIHFGLDDPDLTYRLRTAPAANTGIQYYHWHLSIVPYLPPAFGIRKAGRVLMNSVSPERAAEYLKSVRLEEAIPA
;
A
#
# COMPACT_ATOMS: atom_id res chain seq x y z
N MET A 1 29.04 5.13 6.37
CA MET A 1 28.03 5.29 7.42
C MET A 1 28.10 4.07 8.33
N ARG A 2 28.54 4.19 9.57
CA ARG A 2 28.52 3.09 10.55
C ARG A 2 27.41 3.38 11.56
N VAL A 3 26.38 2.56 11.57
CA VAL A 3 25.32 2.60 12.58
C VAL A 3 25.79 1.73 13.75
N LEU A 4 25.96 2.36 14.91
CA LEU A 4 26.26 1.65 16.16
C LEU A 4 24.96 1.52 16.97
N PHE A 5 24.44 0.29 17.09
CA PHE A 5 23.36 -0.01 18.03
C PHE A 5 23.94 -0.13 19.43
N VAL A 6 23.36 0.58 20.37
CA VAL A 6 23.81 0.54 21.77
C VAL A 6 22.67 0.07 22.66
N ASN A 7 22.94 -0.99 23.41
CA ASN A 7 22.03 -1.59 24.37
C ASN A 7 21.79 -0.67 25.57
N ARG A 8 20.60 -0.49 25.92
CA ARG A 8 19.82 0.21 26.98
C ARG A 8 20.51 1.07 28.05
N LYS A 9 21.84 1.10 28.22
CA LYS A 9 22.50 1.84 29.33
C LYS A 9 23.80 2.59 28.99
N PHE A 10 24.48 2.28 27.88
CA PHE A 10 25.79 2.89 27.58
C PHE A 10 25.90 3.24 26.09
N VAL A 11 26.43 4.43 25.81
CA VAL A 11 26.78 4.85 24.46
C VAL A 11 28.30 5.05 24.42
N LYS A 12 29.00 4.24 23.62
CA LYS A 12 30.42 4.34 23.43
C LYS A 12 30.74 5.14 22.18
N PHE A 13 31.39 6.29 22.35
CA PHE A 13 31.80 7.13 21.24
C PHE A 13 33.26 6.85 20.90
N ARG A 14 33.54 6.76 19.62
CA ARG A 14 34.87 6.87 19.11
C ARG A 14 34.95 8.13 18.24
N VAL A 15 35.56 9.17 18.74
CA VAL A 15 35.72 10.45 18.04
C VAL A 15 37.08 10.47 17.35
N ALA A 16 37.08 10.73 16.06
CA ALA A 16 38.32 10.93 15.31
C ALA A 16 38.67 12.44 15.35
N GLY A 17 39.25 12.87 16.45
CA GLY A 17 39.64 14.28 16.69
C GLY A 17 38.93 14.88 17.92
N ALA A 18 39.39 16.01 18.41
CA ALA A 18 38.78 16.73 19.52
C ALA A 18 37.49 17.47 19.03
N ALA A 19 36.36 17.19 19.67
CA ALA A 19 35.09 17.87 19.40
C ALA A 19 34.57 18.56 20.68
N HIS A 20 34.05 19.78 20.55
CA HIS A 20 33.42 20.51 21.65
C HIS A 20 31.90 20.28 21.63
N ILE A 21 31.34 19.81 22.74
CA ILE A 21 29.89 19.62 22.91
C ILE A 21 29.41 20.50 24.06
N SER A 22 28.35 21.27 23.81
CA SER A 22 27.67 22.07 24.82
C SER A 22 26.31 21.44 25.11
N LEU A 23 26.08 20.95 26.32
CA LEU A 23 24.82 20.34 26.76
C LEU A 23 24.17 21.26 27.79
N ALA A 24 22.95 21.70 27.54
CA ALA A 24 22.10 22.36 28.50
C ALA A 24 21.05 21.36 29.01
N ALA A 25 21.08 20.96 30.27
CA ALA A 25 20.11 20.10 30.90
C ALA A 25 19.41 20.83 32.04
N ASN A 26 18.06 20.84 32.00
CA ASN A 26 17.30 21.14 33.22
C ASN A 26 17.02 19.81 33.92
N ALA A 27 17.52 19.69 35.17
CA ALA A 27 17.32 18.52 35.98
C ALA A 27 16.04 18.66 36.82
N ASP A 28 15.18 17.64 36.78
CA ASP A 28 14.28 17.35 37.89
C ASP A 28 14.53 15.93 38.42
N HIS A 29 14.52 15.86 39.73
CA HIS A 29 15.09 14.91 40.66
C HIS A 29 14.80 13.42 40.45
N SER A 30 15.78 12.54 40.48
CA SER A 30 16.12 11.63 41.59
C SER A 30 17.14 10.55 41.16
N GLN A 31 18.16 10.40 42.03
CA GLN A 31 19.16 9.34 42.18
C GLN A 31 20.43 9.40 41.32
N GLN A 32 21.43 9.89 42.02
CA GLN A 32 22.89 9.57 41.99
C GLN A 32 23.47 9.00 40.70
N SER A 33 24.07 9.88 39.94
CA SER A 33 25.44 9.81 39.42
C SER A 33 25.70 11.12 38.66
N ALA A 34 26.78 11.81 39.06
CA ALA A 34 27.38 13.04 38.54
C ALA A 34 26.37 14.08 38.03
N ALA A 35 25.85 14.89 38.92
CA ALA A 35 25.09 16.09 38.63
C ALA A 35 25.92 17.05 37.78
N LEU A 36 25.46 17.34 36.57
CA LEU A 36 25.94 18.48 35.81
C LEU A 36 25.28 19.75 36.38
N PRO A 37 26.09 20.78 36.74
CA PRO A 37 25.53 22.03 37.26
C PRO A 37 24.73 22.78 36.17
N ASN A 38 23.79 23.61 36.62
CA ASN A 38 22.90 24.49 35.80
C ASN A 38 23.67 25.61 35.05
N SER A 39 24.84 25.34 34.53
CA SER A 39 25.63 26.23 33.69
C SER A 39 26.10 25.43 32.46
N SER A 40 26.16 26.09 31.34
CA SER A 40 26.72 25.51 30.12
C SER A 40 28.12 24.99 30.35
N VAL A 41 28.26 23.70 30.51
CA VAL A 41 29.58 23.07 30.70
C VAL A 41 30.08 22.69 29.31
N ARG A 42 31.25 23.26 28.96
CA ARG A 42 31.98 22.84 27.76
C ARG A 42 32.87 21.66 28.16
N HIS A 43 32.57 20.50 27.66
CA HIS A 43 33.44 19.34 27.77
C HIS A 43 34.17 19.09 26.46
N THR A 44 35.48 18.93 26.53
CA THR A 44 36.27 18.42 25.41
C THR A 44 36.31 16.90 25.56
N LEU A 45 35.70 16.19 24.64
CA LEU A 45 35.72 14.74 24.63
C LEU A 45 36.95 14.22 23.89
N ASN A 46 37.67 13.32 24.52
CA ASN A 46 38.79 12.62 23.93
C ASN A 46 38.35 11.31 23.28
N ARG A 47 39.25 10.66 22.56
CA ARG A 47 38.98 9.54 21.64
C ARG A 47 38.26 8.32 22.26
N ASP A 48 38.27 8.18 23.59
CA ASP A 48 37.75 7.01 24.30
C ASP A 48 36.73 7.38 25.43
N ASP A 49 36.19 8.60 25.41
CA ASP A 49 35.23 9.02 26.43
C ASP A 49 33.88 8.29 26.30
N VAL A 50 33.37 7.87 27.46
CA VAL A 50 32.06 7.19 27.56
C VAL A 50 31.09 8.09 28.29
N LEU A 51 30.01 8.49 27.64
CA LEU A 51 28.91 9.25 28.22
C LEU A 51 27.72 8.32 28.55
N GLN A 52 27.26 8.34 29.80
CA GLN A 52 26.10 7.60 30.25
C GLN A 52 24.87 8.50 30.19
N ILE A 53 23.88 8.14 29.32
CA ILE A 53 22.65 8.89 29.16
C ILE A 53 21.46 7.91 29.30
N GLY A 54 20.53 8.26 30.15
CA GLY A 54 19.50 7.34 30.62
C GLY A 54 18.28 7.14 29.72
N ARG A 55 18.43 6.92 28.38
CA ARG A 55 17.43 6.34 27.46
C ARG A 55 17.98 6.27 26.03
N PRO A 56 17.37 5.50 25.09
CA PRO A 56 18.03 5.19 23.82
C PRO A 56 18.30 6.43 22.98
N LEU A 57 19.57 6.58 22.62
CA LEU A 57 20.11 7.68 21.84
C LEU A 57 20.56 7.12 20.49
N TYR A 58 20.14 7.75 19.40
CA TYR A 58 20.66 7.44 18.06
C TYR A 58 21.69 8.49 17.68
N ILE A 59 22.92 8.06 17.37
CA ILE A 59 24.00 8.95 16.96
C ILE A 59 24.39 8.65 15.53
N PHE A 60 24.32 9.67 14.69
CA PHE A 60 24.83 9.63 13.33
C PHE A 60 26.14 10.39 13.29
N VAL A 61 27.23 9.73 12.89
CA VAL A 61 28.53 10.35 12.65
C VAL A 61 28.74 10.40 11.14
N PRO A 62 28.54 11.54 10.48
CA PRO A 62 29.00 11.73 9.10
C PRO A 62 30.52 11.80 9.05
N GLU A 63 31.13 11.46 7.92
CA GLU A 63 32.58 11.44 7.70
C GLU A 63 33.29 12.82 7.87
N GLN A 64 32.55 13.87 8.14
CA GLN A 64 33.02 15.22 8.39
C GLN A 64 32.57 15.74 9.77
N ASN A 65 33.18 15.24 10.84
CA ASN A 65 33.21 15.82 12.22
C ASN A 65 31.92 16.42 12.81
N ILE A 66 30.70 15.95 12.43
CA ILE A 66 29.44 16.43 12.99
C ILE A 66 28.75 15.29 13.74
N ILE A 67 28.60 15.47 15.07
CA ILE A 67 27.81 14.56 15.93
C ILE A 67 26.43 15.16 16.11
N ARG A 68 25.39 14.45 15.64
CA ARG A 68 23.99 14.77 15.93
C ARG A 68 23.45 13.81 16.98
N VAL A 69 22.93 14.37 18.06
CA VAL A 69 22.31 13.61 19.15
C VAL A 69 20.81 13.78 19.05
N VAL A 70 20.08 12.68 18.81
CA VAL A 70 18.62 12.67 18.72
C VAL A 70 18.06 11.95 19.94
N PHE A 71 17.29 12.65 20.76
CA PHE A 71 16.56 12.05 21.88
C PHE A 71 15.21 11.52 21.40
N SER A 72 14.98 10.22 21.48
CA SER A 72 13.64 9.66 21.25
C SER A 72 12.91 9.54 22.59
N GLN A 73 12.23 10.58 23.01
CA GLN A 73 11.08 10.45 23.89
C GLN A 73 9.84 10.91 23.14
N VAL A 74 9.07 9.95 22.66
CA VAL A 74 7.67 10.16 22.35
C VAL A 74 6.89 9.40 23.39
N ALA A 75 6.64 10.04 24.50
CA ALA A 75 5.52 9.78 25.39
C ALA A 75 5.30 11.06 26.20
N GLU A 76 4.21 11.72 25.93
CA GLU A 76 3.60 12.79 26.74
C GLU A 76 4.44 14.04 26.99
N LEU A 77 4.56 14.92 25.99
CA LEU A 77 4.74 16.35 26.25
C LEU A 77 3.75 17.12 25.38
N SER A 78 2.84 17.80 26.08
CA SER A 78 1.99 18.84 25.53
C SER A 78 2.77 19.81 24.66
N THR A 79 2.15 20.18 23.57
CA THR A 79 2.54 21.18 22.61
C THR A 79 3.06 22.45 23.27
N ASP A 80 4.34 22.69 23.46
CA ASP A 80 4.88 24.05 23.55
C ASP A 80 6.35 24.18 23.97
N ARG A 81 7.21 23.16 23.87
CA ARG A 81 8.64 23.40 24.03
C ARG A 81 9.49 22.61 23.04
N CYS A 82 9.79 23.27 21.93
CA CYS A 82 10.84 22.86 21.02
C CYS A 82 12.22 23.07 21.68
N TRP A 83 12.95 21.99 21.96
CA TRP A 83 14.32 22.10 22.42
C TRP A 83 15.24 22.43 21.24
N GLN A 84 15.70 23.66 21.17
CA GLN A 84 16.73 24.08 20.23
C GLN A 84 18.11 23.77 20.83
N ALA A 85 18.78 22.75 20.33
CA ALA A 85 20.22 22.62 20.49
C ALA A 85 20.89 23.62 19.56
N LYS A 86 21.42 24.75 20.11
CA LYS A 86 22.23 25.68 19.35
C LYS A 86 23.67 25.12 19.26
N CYS A 87 23.99 24.50 18.14
CA CYS A 87 25.40 24.28 17.78
C CYS A 87 25.92 25.55 17.14
N PHE A 88 26.87 26.22 17.79
CA PHE A 88 27.67 27.29 17.18
C PHE A 88 28.71 26.64 16.27
N LEU A 89 28.49 26.66 14.97
CA LEU A 89 29.50 26.41 13.94
C LEU A 89 29.65 27.65 13.07
N PRO A 90 30.85 27.93 12.55
CA PRO A 90 31.05 29.05 11.63
C PRO A 90 30.23 28.83 10.36
N SER A 91 29.74 29.93 9.83
CA SER A 91 28.87 30.02 8.67
C SER A 91 29.47 29.36 7.41
N HIS A 92 29.20 28.10 7.19
CA HIS A 92 29.13 27.49 5.88
C HIS A 92 27.93 26.58 5.85
N ASP A 93 27.13 26.72 4.84
CA ASP A 93 25.83 26.16 4.52
C ASP A 93 25.49 24.82 5.21
N LEU A 94 24.72 24.91 6.30
CA LEU A 94 24.05 23.77 6.89
C LEU A 94 22.89 23.35 5.96
N GLU A 95 23.16 22.48 5.01
CA GLU A 95 22.10 21.69 4.40
C GLU A 95 21.40 20.94 5.51
N CYS A 96 20.17 21.34 5.82
CA CYS A 96 19.29 20.66 6.73
C CYS A 96 18.92 19.33 6.10
N THR A 97 19.73 18.28 6.33
CA THR A 97 19.44 16.94 5.83
C THR A 97 18.19 16.43 6.53
N PHE A 98 17.06 16.45 5.83
CA PHE A 98 15.77 15.97 6.32
C PHE A 98 15.85 14.48 6.61
N MET A 99 15.49 14.09 7.85
CA MET A 99 15.46 12.70 8.22
C MET A 99 14.11 12.10 7.86
N PRO A 100 14.06 10.92 7.20
CA PRO A 100 12.81 10.23 6.92
C PRO A 100 12.11 9.89 8.25
N GLN A 101 10.78 9.98 8.24
CA GLN A 101 9.96 9.50 9.34
C GLN A 101 9.85 7.98 9.29
N LEU A 102 9.93 7.34 10.45
CA LEU A 102 9.63 5.93 10.57
C LEU A 102 8.18 5.79 11.07
N ARG A 103 7.32 5.24 10.21
CA ARG A 103 5.89 5.03 10.50
C ARG A 103 5.59 3.55 10.62
N GLN A 104 4.78 3.17 11.59
CA GLN A 104 4.32 1.79 11.74
C GLN A 104 2.88 1.66 11.24
N ASP A 105 2.66 0.71 10.35
CA ASP A 105 1.29 0.33 9.97
C ASP A 105 0.55 -0.24 11.19
N ARG A 106 -0.62 0.32 11.48
CA ARG A 106 -1.40 -0.02 12.68
C ARG A 106 -1.90 -1.46 12.67
N PHE A 107 -2.13 -2.01 11.49
CA PHE A 107 -2.66 -3.36 11.30
C PHE A 107 -1.54 -4.38 11.12
N THR A 108 -0.69 -4.25 10.10
CA THR A 108 0.37 -5.23 9.80
C THR A 108 1.55 -5.16 10.74
N LYS A 109 1.69 -4.06 11.51
CA LYS A 109 2.84 -3.75 12.37
C LYS A 109 4.16 -3.58 11.63
N GLU A 110 4.13 -3.55 10.30
CA GLU A 110 5.31 -3.27 9.49
C GLU A 110 5.76 -1.82 9.63
N TRP A 111 7.07 -1.62 9.61
CA TRP A 111 7.67 -0.30 9.66
C TRP A 111 8.03 0.20 8.27
N VAL A 112 7.70 1.46 7.99
CA VAL A 112 7.96 2.13 6.71
C VAL A 112 8.78 3.40 6.96
N PHE A 113 9.89 3.55 6.23
CA PHE A 113 10.61 4.82 6.13
C PHE A 113 9.88 5.72 5.13
N VAL A 114 9.36 6.84 5.60
CA VAL A 114 8.63 7.82 4.78
C VAL A 114 9.48 9.08 4.65
N ALA A 115 9.81 9.48 3.42
CA ALA A 115 10.48 10.75 3.16
C ALA A 115 9.51 11.90 3.49
N THR A 116 9.96 12.83 4.35
CA THR A 116 9.17 14.01 4.71
C THR A 116 9.31 15.12 3.67
N GLU A 117 10.48 15.16 3.01
CA GLU A 117 10.75 16.02 1.88
C GLU A 117 11.53 15.22 0.84
N SER A 118 10.90 14.97 -0.30
CA SER A 118 11.57 14.39 -1.45
C SER A 118 12.05 15.53 -2.35
N ALA A 119 13.30 15.43 -2.81
CA ALA A 119 13.81 16.30 -3.87
C ALA A 119 13.01 16.10 -5.18
N GLU A 120 12.41 14.91 -5.36
CA GLU A 120 11.59 14.56 -6.49
C GLU A 120 10.11 14.79 -6.16
N GLY A 121 9.51 15.79 -6.78
CA GLY A 121 8.05 16.00 -6.72
C GLY A 121 7.28 14.91 -7.49
N PRO A 122 5.96 14.77 -7.25
CA PRO A 122 5.12 13.82 -7.99
C PRO A 122 5.29 13.83 -9.51
N PRO A 123 5.50 14.99 -10.20
CA PRO A 123 5.74 15.02 -11.64
C PRO A 123 7.00 14.28 -12.12
N ALA A 124 8.00 14.07 -11.23
CA ALA A 124 9.21 13.34 -11.61
C ALA A 124 8.95 11.86 -11.95
N PHE A 125 7.86 11.30 -11.44
CA PHE A 125 7.47 9.91 -11.73
C PHE A 125 6.82 9.74 -13.10
N ALA A 126 6.31 10.82 -13.69
CA ALA A 126 5.74 10.85 -15.05
C ALA A 126 6.77 11.11 -16.14
N ALA A 127 7.89 11.75 -15.81
CA ALA A 127 8.77 12.44 -16.76
C ALA A 127 9.55 11.59 -17.77
N ASN A 128 9.54 10.25 -17.71
CA ASN A 128 10.39 9.40 -18.57
C ASN A 128 9.70 8.12 -19.07
N ARG A 129 8.38 8.12 -19.23
CA ARG A 129 7.67 6.94 -19.73
C ARG A 129 7.53 7.00 -21.25
N VAL A 130 7.85 5.89 -21.88
CA VAL A 130 7.56 5.69 -23.31
C VAL A 130 6.18 5.03 -23.41
N HIS A 131 5.18 5.81 -23.77
CA HIS A 131 3.85 5.28 -24.02
C HIS A 131 3.81 4.55 -25.35
N LYS A 132 3.30 3.33 -25.32
CA LYS A 132 2.91 2.60 -26.50
C LYS A 132 1.47 2.97 -26.84
N SER A 133 1.28 3.64 -27.97
CA SER A 133 -0.07 3.83 -28.50
C SER A 133 -0.62 2.47 -28.96
N LEU A 134 -1.63 1.98 -28.26
CA LEU A 134 -2.31 0.74 -28.59
C LEU A 134 -3.42 1.01 -29.61
N ALA A 135 -3.57 0.11 -30.58
CA ALA A 135 -4.72 0.14 -31.48
C ALA A 135 -5.97 -0.37 -30.73
N ALA A 136 -7.15 0.10 -31.13
CA ALA A 136 -8.43 -0.36 -30.54
C ALA A 136 -8.70 -1.87 -30.74
N PHE A 137 -7.98 -2.51 -31.66
CA PHE A 137 -8.03 -3.94 -31.97
C PHE A 137 -6.63 -4.46 -32.31
N ASP A 138 -6.27 -5.62 -31.74
CA ASP A 138 -5.07 -6.38 -32.10
C ASP A 138 -5.47 -7.79 -32.55
N PRO A 139 -5.18 -8.18 -33.82
CA PRO A 139 -5.53 -9.52 -34.34
C PRO A 139 -4.77 -10.64 -33.60
N ASN A 140 -3.67 -10.34 -32.92
CA ASN A 140 -2.90 -11.33 -32.16
C ASN A 140 -3.36 -11.47 -30.71
N CYS A 141 -4.10 -10.51 -30.19
CA CYS A 141 -4.61 -10.55 -28.82
C CYS A 141 -5.72 -11.61 -28.69
N PRO A 142 -5.59 -12.61 -27.82
CA PRO A 142 -6.56 -13.70 -27.72
C PRO A 142 -7.92 -13.27 -27.15
N ILE A 143 -7.99 -12.12 -26.50
CA ILE A 143 -9.21 -11.63 -25.84
C ILE A 143 -9.85 -10.43 -26.55
N CYS A 144 -9.33 -9.99 -27.69
CA CYS A 144 -9.99 -9.01 -28.55
C CYS A 144 -11.27 -9.58 -29.20
N PRO A 145 -12.26 -8.73 -29.50
CA PRO A 145 -13.46 -9.13 -30.24
C PRO A 145 -13.12 -9.82 -31.58
N GLY A 146 -13.79 -10.93 -31.87
CA GLY A 146 -13.51 -11.74 -33.07
C GLY A 146 -12.47 -12.85 -32.83
N ASN A 147 -11.72 -12.81 -31.74
CA ASN A 147 -10.73 -13.82 -31.36
C ASN A 147 -11.26 -14.76 -30.26
N GLU A 148 -12.57 -14.80 -30.02
CA GLU A 148 -13.20 -15.59 -28.95
C GLU A 148 -12.85 -17.08 -29.01
N HIS A 149 -12.62 -17.61 -30.22
CA HIS A 149 -12.22 -19.00 -30.47
C HIS A 149 -10.82 -19.33 -29.90
N ARG A 150 -10.02 -18.34 -29.53
CA ARG A 150 -8.68 -18.51 -28.94
C ARG A 150 -8.68 -18.59 -27.41
N THR A 151 -9.85 -18.45 -26.79
CA THR A 151 -10.04 -18.61 -25.35
C THR A 151 -10.89 -19.85 -25.07
N ALA A 152 -10.90 -20.32 -23.80
CA ALA A 152 -11.89 -21.27 -23.37
C ALA A 152 -13.32 -20.69 -23.50
N PRO A 153 -14.36 -21.54 -23.54
CA PRO A 153 -15.74 -21.06 -23.51
C PRO A 153 -15.97 -20.10 -22.34
N GLU A 154 -16.64 -19.00 -22.62
CA GLU A 154 -16.93 -18.00 -21.61
C GLU A 154 -17.90 -18.50 -20.55
N VAL A 155 -17.66 -18.16 -19.29
CA VAL A 155 -18.56 -18.45 -18.16
C VAL A 155 -19.57 -17.33 -17.95
N LEU A 156 -19.28 -16.12 -18.45
CA LEU A 156 -20.17 -14.98 -18.41
C LEU A 156 -19.93 -14.05 -19.58
N ARG A 157 -21.02 -13.56 -20.19
CA ARG A 157 -21.02 -12.51 -21.21
C ARG A 157 -21.99 -11.39 -20.83
N VAL A 158 -21.54 -10.16 -20.81
CA VAL A 158 -22.40 -8.97 -20.73
C VAL A 158 -22.58 -8.42 -22.13
N PRO A 159 -23.80 -8.48 -22.70
CA PRO A 159 -24.02 -8.05 -24.09
C PRO A 159 -23.85 -6.53 -24.25
N ALA A 160 -23.47 -6.11 -25.44
CA ALA A 160 -23.44 -4.70 -25.81
C ALA A 160 -24.87 -4.15 -25.98
N PRO A 161 -25.24 -3.02 -25.35
CA PRO A 161 -26.58 -2.45 -25.52
C PRO A 161 -26.87 -2.10 -26.97
N GLY A 162 -27.96 -2.69 -27.53
CA GLY A 162 -28.45 -2.39 -28.89
C GLY A 162 -27.50 -2.76 -30.04
N LYS A 163 -26.46 -3.56 -29.80
CA LYS A 163 -25.47 -3.98 -30.79
C LYS A 163 -25.17 -5.48 -30.67
N CYS A 164 -24.72 -6.10 -31.76
CA CYS A 164 -24.05 -7.39 -31.68
C CYS A 164 -22.71 -7.24 -30.95
N GLY A 165 -22.37 -8.16 -30.05
CA GLY A 165 -21.12 -8.16 -29.34
C GLY A 165 -21.29 -8.19 -27.81
N TRP A 166 -20.24 -7.81 -27.13
CA TRP A 166 -20.18 -7.83 -25.67
C TRP A 166 -19.51 -6.56 -25.15
N THR A 167 -19.73 -6.24 -23.89
CA THR A 167 -19.04 -5.17 -23.17
C THR A 167 -18.07 -5.71 -22.12
N VAL A 168 -18.39 -6.87 -21.52
CA VAL A 168 -17.53 -7.60 -20.59
C VAL A 168 -17.65 -9.09 -20.90
N ARG A 169 -16.54 -9.81 -20.87
CA ARG A 169 -16.50 -11.27 -20.94
C ARG A 169 -15.72 -11.83 -19.76
N VAL A 170 -16.15 -12.98 -19.26
CA VAL A 170 -15.38 -13.74 -18.27
C VAL A 170 -15.07 -15.11 -18.85
N VAL A 171 -13.79 -15.42 -18.91
CA VAL A 171 -13.31 -16.69 -19.47
C VAL A 171 -12.40 -17.41 -18.47
N PRO A 172 -12.46 -18.75 -18.39
CA PRO A 172 -11.49 -19.50 -17.61
C PRO A 172 -10.06 -19.21 -18.11
N SER A 173 -9.14 -18.95 -17.19
CA SER A 173 -7.72 -18.74 -17.55
C SER A 173 -7.10 -20.09 -17.89
N GLN A 174 -6.45 -20.19 -19.05
CA GLN A 174 -5.78 -21.40 -19.53
C GLN A 174 -4.48 -21.74 -18.80
N CYS A 175 -4.22 -21.17 -17.63
CA CYS A 175 -2.99 -21.43 -16.90
C CYS A 175 -3.11 -22.73 -16.12
N ASP A 176 -2.36 -23.73 -16.55
CA ASP A 176 -2.36 -25.13 -16.14
C ASP A 176 -1.90 -25.44 -14.71
N VAL A 177 -2.23 -24.62 -13.72
CA VAL A 177 -1.75 -24.89 -12.36
C VAL A 177 -2.62 -25.91 -11.61
N ALA A 178 -3.86 -26.17 -12.03
CA ALA A 178 -4.67 -27.28 -11.49
C ALA A 178 -5.91 -27.57 -12.33
N SER A 179 -6.19 -28.82 -12.64
CA SER A 179 -7.45 -29.26 -13.19
C SER A 179 -8.51 -29.40 -12.08
N VAL A 180 -9.69 -28.83 -12.30
CA VAL A 180 -10.82 -28.84 -11.35
C VAL A 180 -11.29 -30.27 -10.98
N ASP A 181 -10.93 -31.28 -11.78
CA ASP A 181 -11.50 -32.65 -11.69
C ASP A 181 -10.61 -33.66 -10.92
N LYS A 182 -9.42 -33.28 -10.48
CA LYS A 182 -8.61 -34.18 -9.65
C LYS A 182 -8.94 -33.95 -8.19
N GLY A 183 -9.83 -34.77 -7.65
CA GLY A 183 -10.14 -34.81 -6.23
C GLY A 183 -8.89 -34.86 -5.37
N LEU A 184 -8.96 -34.30 -4.16
CA LEU A 184 -7.92 -34.37 -3.14
C LEU A 184 -7.49 -35.82 -2.93
N VAL A 185 -6.34 -36.18 -3.48
CA VAL A 185 -5.65 -37.39 -3.08
C VAL A 185 -4.70 -37.00 -1.95
N ALA A 186 -5.16 -37.16 -0.72
CA ALA A 186 -4.27 -37.10 0.43
C ALA A 186 -3.28 -38.26 0.33
N THR A 187 -2.04 -37.98 -0.07
CA THR A 187 -0.99 -38.94 -0.01
C THR A 187 -0.43 -38.97 1.42
N ASN A 188 -0.63 -40.08 2.13
CA ASN A 188 -0.19 -40.25 3.52
C ASN A 188 1.34 -40.25 3.70
N CYS A 189 2.12 -39.92 2.68
CA CYS A 189 3.58 -40.12 2.69
C CYS A 189 4.41 -38.86 2.84
N ALA A 190 3.80 -37.65 2.71
CA ALA A 190 4.50 -36.40 2.99
C ALA A 190 3.56 -35.42 3.69
N PRO A 191 3.90 -34.97 4.89
CA PRO A 191 2.99 -34.13 5.70
C PRO A 191 2.70 -32.75 5.11
N HIS A 192 3.23 -32.41 3.93
CA HIS A 192 3.11 -31.07 3.31
C HIS A 192 2.63 -31.10 1.85
N GLU A 193 2.29 -32.26 1.30
CA GLU A 193 1.74 -32.40 -0.05
C GLU A 193 0.25 -32.76 0.01
N ALA A 194 -0.57 -31.90 -0.55
CA ALA A 194 -1.98 -32.17 -0.77
C ALA A 194 -2.33 -31.81 -2.22
N GLY A 195 -3.15 -32.63 -2.87
CA GLY A 195 -3.79 -32.25 -4.12
C GLY A 195 -4.63 -31.01 -3.88
N GLY A 196 -4.50 -30.00 -4.71
CA GLY A 196 -5.24 -28.77 -4.59
C GLY A 196 -5.69 -28.25 -5.94
N PHE A 197 -6.70 -27.40 -5.95
CA PHE A 197 -7.13 -26.72 -7.16
C PHE A 197 -7.25 -25.22 -6.95
N VAL A 198 -7.09 -24.48 -8.05
CA VAL A 198 -7.27 -23.05 -8.15
C VAL A 198 -8.18 -22.78 -9.34
N ILE A 199 -9.23 -22.04 -9.13
CA ILE A 199 -10.05 -21.49 -10.22
C ILE A 199 -9.54 -20.09 -10.51
N ARG A 200 -9.22 -19.82 -11.77
CA ARG A 200 -8.83 -18.51 -12.25
C ARG A 200 -9.69 -18.14 -13.45
N GLU A 201 -10.36 -17.03 -13.35
CA GLU A 201 -11.18 -16.49 -14.42
C GLU A 201 -10.66 -15.12 -14.82
N THR A 202 -10.48 -14.90 -16.10
CA THR A 202 -10.08 -13.61 -16.66
C THR A 202 -11.33 -12.81 -17.02
N VAL A 203 -11.50 -11.66 -16.39
CA VAL A 203 -12.53 -10.68 -16.70
C VAL A 203 -11.95 -9.72 -17.74
N VAL A 204 -12.41 -9.83 -18.98
CA VAL A 204 -12.07 -8.91 -20.07
C VAL A 204 -12.92 -7.66 -19.89
N GLU A 205 -12.31 -6.54 -19.57
CA GLU A 205 -12.96 -5.34 -19.05
C GLU A 205 -13.56 -4.43 -20.11
N THR A 206 -13.17 -4.58 -21.35
CA THR A 206 -13.63 -3.76 -22.48
C THR A 206 -13.38 -4.50 -23.79
N PRO A 207 -14.19 -4.30 -24.83
CA PRO A 207 -13.87 -4.77 -26.18
C PRO A 207 -12.77 -3.97 -26.87
N ASP A 208 -12.48 -2.76 -26.42
CA ASP A 208 -11.47 -1.88 -26.97
C ASP A 208 -10.08 -2.16 -26.37
N HIS A 209 -9.14 -2.60 -27.19
CA HIS A 209 -7.81 -2.98 -26.79
C HIS A 209 -6.95 -1.77 -26.33
N SER A 210 -7.29 -0.58 -26.79
CA SER A 210 -6.52 0.64 -26.47
C SER A 210 -6.83 1.22 -25.10
N LEU A 211 -7.95 0.80 -24.47
CA LEU A 211 -8.38 1.33 -23.19
C LEU A 211 -7.76 0.55 -22.02
N SER A 212 -7.35 1.29 -20.99
CA SER A 212 -6.91 0.74 -19.72
C SER A 212 -7.96 1.02 -18.63
N THR A 213 -7.89 0.33 -17.50
CA THR A 213 -8.83 0.57 -16.39
C THR A 213 -8.83 2.02 -15.90
N GLY A 214 -7.69 2.72 -16.04
CA GLY A 214 -7.55 4.11 -15.60
C GLY A 214 -8.31 5.13 -16.46
N ASN A 215 -8.64 4.77 -17.72
CA ASN A 215 -9.39 5.65 -18.63
C ASN A 215 -10.74 5.04 -19.08
N LEU A 216 -11.19 3.94 -18.46
CA LEU A 216 -12.52 3.40 -18.73
C LEU A 216 -13.62 4.34 -18.21
N PRO A 217 -14.71 4.54 -18.99
CA PRO A 217 -15.88 5.25 -18.50
C PRO A 217 -16.48 4.62 -17.24
N GLU A 218 -17.06 5.42 -16.33
CA GLU A 218 -17.70 4.95 -15.09
C GLU A 218 -18.71 3.83 -15.36
N ALA A 219 -19.56 3.99 -16.39
CA ALA A 219 -20.55 2.99 -16.76
C ALA A 219 -19.94 1.65 -17.16
N GLN A 220 -18.75 1.66 -17.79
CA GLN A 220 -18.02 0.44 -18.13
C GLN A 220 -17.41 -0.21 -16.91
N LEU A 221 -16.79 0.55 -16.02
CA LEU A 221 -16.31 0.05 -14.72
C LEU A 221 -17.45 -0.58 -13.91
N ALA A 222 -18.64 0.02 -13.91
CA ALA A 222 -19.79 -0.55 -13.23
C ALA A 222 -20.19 -1.93 -13.80
N ARG A 223 -20.11 -2.13 -15.13
CA ARG A 223 -20.33 -3.44 -15.76
C ARG A 223 -19.26 -4.45 -15.35
N VAL A 224 -18.00 -4.03 -15.36
CA VAL A 224 -16.85 -4.86 -14.92
C VAL A 224 -17.03 -5.33 -13.48
N TRP A 225 -17.32 -4.41 -12.56
CA TRP A 225 -17.45 -4.76 -11.15
C TRP A 225 -18.69 -5.57 -10.82
N ARG A 226 -19.82 -5.36 -11.53
CA ARG A 226 -21.00 -6.25 -11.42
C ARG A 226 -20.69 -7.66 -11.92
N ALA A 227 -20.01 -7.79 -13.06
CA ALA A 227 -19.60 -9.10 -13.59
C ALA A 227 -18.62 -9.80 -12.63
N SER A 228 -17.61 -9.08 -12.13
CA SER A 228 -16.62 -9.59 -11.17
C SER A 228 -17.28 -10.00 -9.85
N LYS A 229 -18.25 -9.22 -9.34
CA LYS A 229 -19.02 -9.53 -8.13
C LYS A 229 -19.85 -10.79 -8.32
N GLY A 230 -20.55 -10.92 -9.44
CA GLY A 230 -21.34 -12.11 -9.75
C GLY A 230 -20.48 -13.38 -9.78
N ARG A 231 -19.28 -13.31 -10.40
CA ARG A 231 -18.34 -14.44 -10.42
C ARG A 231 -17.76 -14.72 -9.04
N PHE A 232 -17.40 -13.68 -8.29
CA PHE A 232 -16.91 -13.81 -6.91
C PHE A 232 -17.95 -14.52 -6.02
N ASP A 233 -19.21 -14.12 -6.10
CA ASP A 233 -20.30 -14.71 -5.31
C ASP A 233 -20.52 -16.18 -5.68
N GLU A 234 -20.63 -16.48 -6.99
CA GLU A 234 -20.84 -17.84 -7.46
C GLU A 234 -19.72 -18.79 -7.04
N LEU A 235 -18.45 -18.36 -7.17
CA LEU A 235 -17.30 -19.14 -6.72
C LEU A 235 -17.26 -19.28 -5.19
N SER A 236 -17.72 -18.28 -4.45
CA SER A 236 -17.76 -18.32 -2.98
C SER A 236 -18.86 -19.26 -2.43
N LEU A 237 -19.83 -19.66 -3.25
CA LEU A 237 -20.84 -20.67 -2.88
C LEU A 237 -20.31 -22.10 -2.94
N ASP A 238 -19.22 -22.35 -3.66
CA ASP A 238 -18.60 -23.68 -3.71
C ASP A 238 -17.89 -23.98 -2.37
N SER A 239 -18.39 -24.95 -1.64
CA SER A 239 -17.87 -25.34 -0.32
C SER A 239 -16.40 -25.80 -0.32
N ARG A 240 -15.83 -26.11 -1.50
CA ARG A 240 -14.43 -26.46 -1.68
C ARG A 240 -13.53 -25.23 -1.68
N ILE A 241 -14.08 -24.02 -1.90
CA ILE A 241 -13.33 -22.78 -1.94
C ILE A 241 -13.13 -22.25 -0.53
N GLY A 242 -11.87 -22.12 -0.13
CA GLY A 242 -11.49 -21.50 1.12
C GLY A 242 -11.40 -19.97 1.03
N HIS A 243 -10.98 -19.43 -0.13
CA HIS A 243 -10.83 -17.98 -0.31
C HIS A 243 -10.95 -17.58 -1.78
N ALA A 244 -11.67 -16.49 -2.03
CA ALA A 244 -11.75 -15.84 -3.34
C ALA A 244 -11.25 -14.39 -3.27
N THR A 245 -10.67 -13.90 -4.36
CA THR A 245 -10.18 -12.51 -4.48
C THR A 245 -10.24 -12.03 -5.92
N ILE A 246 -10.17 -10.71 -6.10
CA ILE A 246 -10.07 -10.06 -7.42
C ILE A 246 -8.73 -9.35 -7.49
N VAL A 247 -7.99 -9.59 -8.57
CA VAL A 247 -6.65 -9.02 -8.79
C VAL A 247 -6.57 -8.47 -10.21
N LYS A 248 -5.96 -7.31 -10.34
CA LYS A 248 -5.55 -6.77 -11.65
C LYS A 248 -4.07 -6.49 -11.65
N ASN A 249 -3.43 -6.86 -12.72
CA ASN A 249 -2.09 -6.42 -13.09
C ASN A 249 -2.19 -5.59 -14.38
N HIS A 250 -1.67 -4.38 -14.36
CA HIS A 250 -1.57 -3.49 -15.51
C HIS A 250 -0.10 -3.16 -15.76
N GLY A 251 0.37 -3.36 -16.99
CA GLY A 251 1.74 -3.12 -17.40
C GLY A 251 2.73 -4.23 -17.02
N VAL A 252 3.90 -4.19 -17.63
CA VAL A 252 4.93 -5.23 -17.56
C VAL A 252 5.51 -5.39 -16.15
N MET A 253 5.73 -4.27 -15.45
CA MET A 253 6.32 -4.29 -14.10
C MET A 253 5.40 -4.95 -13.07
N SER A 254 4.09 -4.95 -13.32
CA SER A 254 3.10 -5.65 -12.49
C SER A 254 3.03 -7.14 -12.77
N GLY A 255 3.63 -7.61 -13.88
CA GLY A 255 3.53 -8.98 -14.35
C GLY A 255 2.27 -9.24 -15.20
N ALA A 256 1.69 -8.21 -15.80
CA ALA A 256 0.60 -8.39 -16.76
C ALA A 256 1.09 -9.20 -17.98
N SER A 257 0.34 -10.24 -18.34
CA SER A 257 0.66 -11.09 -19.50
C SER A 257 0.07 -10.59 -20.82
N LEU A 258 -0.91 -9.71 -20.75
CA LEU A 258 -1.62 -9.11 -21.87
C LEU A 258 -1.71 -7.60 -21.69
N GLU A 259 -1.59 -6.85 -22.77
CA GLU A 259 -1.78 -5.38 -22.77
C GLU A 259 -3.27 -5.01 -22.68
N HIS A 260 -4.14 -5.79 -23.30
CA HIS A 260 -5.60 -5.61 -23.28
C HIS A 260 -6.12 -5.64 -21.83
N SER A 261 -6.91 -4.65 -21.46
CA SER A 261 -7.38 -4.45 -20.09
C SER A 261 -8.17 -5.65 -19.55
N HIS A 262 -7.67 -6.26 -18.52
CA HIS A 262 -8.30 -7.39 -17.86
C HIS A 262 -7.98 -7.43 -16.36
N SER A 263 -8.85 -8.06 -15.60
CA SER A 263 -8.62 -8.46 -14.21
C SER A 263 -8.88 -9.97 -14.05
N GLN A 264 -8.65 -10.50 -12.88
CA GLN A 264 -8.81 -11.91 -12.60
C GLN A 264 -9.61 -12.12 -11.32
N VAL A 265 -10.58 -13.00 -11.36
CA VAL A 265 -11.19 -13.60 -10.17
C VAL A 265 -10.45 -14.89 -9.89
N ILE A 266 -9.89 -15.00 -8.69
CA ILE A 266 -9.07 -16.13 -8.27
C ILE A 266 -9.72 -16.74 -7.03
N ALA A 267 -10.06 -18.02 -7.11
CA ALA A 267 -10.63 -18.78 -6.00
C ALA A 267 -9.72 -19.98 -5.68
N THR A 268 -9.37 -20.13 -4.41
CA THR A 268 -8.45 -21.16 -3.93
C THR A 268 -9.11 -22.01 -2.87
N GLN A 269 -8.77 -23.29 -2.84
CA GLN A 269 -9.21 -24.22 -1.81
C GLN A 269 -8.69 -23.86 -0.43
N ILE A 270 -7.47 -23.31 -0.35
CA ILE A 270 -6.85 -22.93 0.91
C ILE A 270 -7.05 -21.45 1.19
N ILE A 271 -7.11 -21.07 2.46
CA ILE A 271 -7.00 -19.70 2.89
C ILE A 271 -5.51 -19.33 2.91
N PRO A 272 -5.06 -18.34 2.12
CA PRO A 272 -3.66 -17.92 2.12
C PRO A 272 -3.19 -17.50 3.52
N SER A 273 -1.96 -17.85 3.90
CA SER A 273 -1.42 -17.62 5.25
C SER A 273 -1.48 -16.15 5.69
N HIS A 274 -1.25 -15.21 4.76
CA HIS A 274 -1.37 -13.79 5.07
C HIS A 274 -2.81 -13.37 5.40
N VAL A 275 -3.84 -13.98 4.78
CA VAL A 275 -5.25 -13.72 5.10
C VAL A 275 -5.57 -14.24 6.50
N SER A 276 -5.12 -15.45 6.83
CA SER A 276 -5.28 -16.03 8.18
C SER A 276 -4.59 -15.17 9.23
N SER A 277 -3.37 -14.69 8.95
CA SER A 277 -2.63 -13.78 9.85
C SER A 277 -3.38 -12.46 10.07
N TRP A 278 -3.98 -11.91 9.03
CA TRP A 278 -4.75 -10.67 9.13
C TRP A 278 -6.03 -10.85 9.93
N LEU A 279 -6.77 -11.92 9.72
CA LEU A 279 -7.93 -12.25 10.53
C LEU A 279 -7.57 -12.36 12.01
N GLN A 280 -6.46 -13.05 12.32
CA GLN A 280 -5.97 -13.18 13.69
C GLN A 280 -5.61 -11.81 14.32
N GLN A 281 -4.89 -10.96 13.58
CA GLN A 281 -4.52 -9.61 14.05
C GLN A 281 -5.76 -8.73 14.30
N GLY A 282 -6.74 -8.79 13.39
CA GLY A 282 -8.02 -8.09 13.56
C GLY A 282 -8.77 -8.58 14.81
N GLN A 283 -8.83 -9.90 14.99
CA GLN A 283 -9.49 -10.50 16.16
C GLN A 283 -8.79 -10.12 17.46
N ASP A 284 -7.46 -10.13 17.49
CA ASP A 284 -6.69 -9.75 18.68
C ASP A 284 -6.87 -8.27 19.04
N HIS A 285 -6.98 -7.39 18.04
CA HIS A 285 -7.34 -5.99 18.25
C HIS A 285 -8.77 -5.86 18.79
N TYR A 286 -9.73 -6.53 18.16
CA TYR A 286 -11.13 -6.47 18.57
C TYR A 286 -11.35 -6.96 20.00
N ARG A 287 -10.67 -8.04 20.42
CA ARG A 287 -10.71 -8.52 21.81
C ARG A 287 -10.25 -7.48 22.82
N LYS A 288 -9.28 -6.63 22.45
CA LYS A 288 -8.71 -5.60 23.33
C LYS A 288 -9.51 -4.31 23.33
N CYS A 289 -9.97 -3.87 22.16
CA CYS A 289 -10.52 -2.54 21.95
C CYS A 289 -12.04 -2.54 21.71
N GLN A 290 -12.66 -3.71 21.47
CA GLN A 290 -14.08 -3.89 21.15
C GLN A 290 -14.53 -3.09 19.91
N GLU A 291 -13.59 -2.81 19.00
CA GLU A 291 -13.84 -2.10 17.75
C GLU A 291 -13.02 -2.70 16.60
N CYS A 292 -13.51 -2.56 15.37
CA CYS A 292 -12.75 -2.92 14.17
C CYS A 292 -11.64 -1.92 13.94
N ILE A 293 -10.39 -2.39 13.86
CA ILE A 293 -9.21 -1.53 13.63
C ILE A 293 -9.32 -0.74 12.32
N PHE A 294 -9.90 -1.34 11.26
CA PHE A 294 -10.07 -0.66 9.98
C PHE A 294 -11.12 0.44 10.05
N CYS A 295 -12.27 0.18 10.71
CA CYS A 295 -13.28 1.22 10.93
C CYS A 295 -12.70 2.39 11.70
N ARG A 296 -11.90 2.12 12.73
CA ARG A 296 -11.21 3.17 13.48
C ARG A 296 -10.21 3.93 12.62
N MET A 297 -9.41 3.23 11.82
CA MET A 297 -8.46 3.87 10.89
C MET A 297 -9.17 4.74 9.86
N VAL A 298 -10.25 4.26 9.25
CA VAL A 298 -11.05 5.02 8.29
C VAL A 298 -11.64 6.27 8.93
N GLN A 299 -12.16 6.16 10.16
CA GLN A 299 -12.71 7.31 10.87
C GLN A 299 -11.62 8.34 11.19
N ASP A 300 -10.46 7.93 11.71
CA ASP A 300 -9.33 8.81 11.97
C ASP A 300 -8.88 9.57 10.71
N GLU A 301 -8.87 8.91 9.54
CA GLU A 301 -8.52 9.54 8.27
C GLU A 301 -9.62 10.51 7.78
N LEU A 302 -10.90 10.16 7.97
CA LEU A 302 -12.02 11.05 7.65
C LEU A 302 -12.02 12.30 8.55
N ASP A 303 -11.64 12.16 9.82
CA ASP A 303 -11.54 13.29 10.74
C ASP A 303 -10.32 14.17 10.40
N ALA A 304 -9.20 13.58 10.07
CA ALA A 304 -7.96 14.30 9.75
C ALA A 304 -7.97 14.95 8.35
N GLN A 305 -8.67 14.39 7.35
CA GLN A 305 -8.79 14.86 5.96
C GLN A 305 -7.47 15.04 5.18
N THR A 306 -6.33 14.71 5.77
CA THR A 306 -5.00 15.01 5.19
C THR A 306 -4.57 14.01 4.11
N ARG A 307 -4.99 12.74 4.24
CA ARG A 307 -4.61 11.65 3.31
C ARG A 307 -5.76 11.11 2.48
N ILE A 308 -6.93 11.72 2.53
CA ILE A 308 -8.07 11.39 1.68
C ILE A 308 -7.78 11.84 0.24
N VAL A 309 -7.96 10.96 -0.73
CA VAL A 309 -7.88 11.28 -2.17
C VAL A 309 -9.25 11.69 -2.69
N THR A 310 -10.27 10.89 -2.43
CA THR A 310 -11.66 11.18 -2.81
C THR A 310 -12.63 10.39 -1.93
N THR A 311 -13.88 10.84 -1.88
CA THR A 311 -14.96 10.15 -1.17
C THR A 311 -16.21 10.12 -2.02
N THR A 312 -16.99 9.05 -1.87
CA THR A 312 -18.33 8.92 -2.40
C THR A 312 -19.32 8.63 -1.26
N GLU A 313 -20.55 8.32 -1.57
CA GLU A 313 -21.56 7.98 -0.56
C GLU A 313 -21.13 6.78 0.29
N HIS A 314 -20.66 5.72 -0.36
CA HIS A 314 -20.37 4.43 0.30
C HIS A 314 -18.89 4.14 0.47
N PHE A 315 -17.99 4.89 -0.16
CA PHE A 315 -16.55 4.60 -0.15
C PHE A 315 -15.67 5.80 0.18
N VAL A 316 -14.45 5.49 0.59
CA VAL A 316 -13.37 6.43 0.76
C VAL A 316 -12.08 5.89 0.14
N ALA A 317 -11.40 6.69 -0.68
CA ALA A 317 -10.06 6.42 -1.20
C ALA A 317 -9.05 7.28 -0.45
N LEU A 318 -8.02 6.66 0.08
CA LEU A 318 -7.00 7.32 0.91
C LEU A 318 -5.62 6.72 0.72
N GLU A 319 -4.59 7.51 1.01
CA GLU A 319 -3.21 7.08 1.15
C GLU A 319 -2.96 6.61 2.59
N PRO A 320 -2.62 5.33 2.85
CA PRO A 320 -2.41 4.84 4.21
C PRO A 320 -1.30 5.61 4.94
N PHE A 321 -1.45 5.85 6.25
CA PHE A 321 -0.47 6.56 7.08
C PHE A 321 0.96 6.03 6.94
N ALA A 322 1.11 4.71 6.95
CA ALA A 322 2.37 4.00 6.72
C ALA A 322 2.38 3.36 5.33
N SER A 323 2.09 4.16 4.30
CA SER A 323 2.06 3.70 2.90
C SER A 323 3.41 3.11 2.49
N PRO A 324 3.45 1.84 2.04
CA PRO A 324 4.70 1.12 1.79
C PRO A 324 5.44 1.59 0.52
N THR A 325 4.75 2.29 -0.38
CA THR A 325 5.28 2.81 -1.65
C THR A 325 4.57 4.12 -1.99
N PRO A 326 5.17 4.99 -2.83
CA PRO A 326 4.50 6.19 -3.33
C PRO A 326 3.16 5.88 -3.99
N PHE A 327 2.14 6.68 -3.71
CA PHE A 327 0.80 6.61 -4.31
C PHE A 327 0.09 5.26 -4.11
N CYS A 328 0.46 4.49 -3.08
CA CYS A 328 -0.29 3.29 -2.70
C CYS A 328 -1.62 3.72 -2.08
N THR A 329 -2.69 3.59 -2.83
CA THR A 329 -4.03 4.06 -2.45
C THR A 329 -4.90 2.89 -2.01
N HIS A 330 -5.60 3.05 -0.91
CA HIS A 330 -6.59 2.07 -0.45
C HIS A 330 -8.01 2.64 -0.60
N VAL A 331 -8.94 1.80 -1.06
CA VAL A 331 -10.37 2.11 -1.14
C VAL A 331 -11.11 1.25 -0.13
N TYR A 332 -11.73 1.90 0.86
CA TYR A 332 -12.51 1.25 1.92
C TYR A 332 -14.00 1.54 1.76
N PRO A 333 -14.88 0.55 1.96
CA PRO A 333 -16.28 0.86 2.23
C PRO A 333 -16.41 1.65 3.55
N ARG A 334 -17.35 2.59 3.60
CA ARG A 334 -17.63 3.37 4.82
C ARG A 334 -18.43 2.55 5.84
N ARG A 335 -19.30 1.67 5.33
CA ARG A 335 -20.02 0.70 6.15
C ARG A 335 -19.11 -0.49 6.46
N HIS A 336 -19.14 -0.98 7.70
CA HIS A 336 -18.40 -2.18 8.07
C HIS A 336 -18.88 -3.40 7.28
N MET A 337 -17.95 -4.03 6.56
CA MET A 337 -18.16 -5.26 5.81
C MET A 337 -16.88 -6.09 5.82
N ALA A 338 -16.94 -7.31 6.33
CA ALA A 338 -15.77 -8.18 6.39
C ALA A 338 -15.47 -8.85 5.04
N ASN A 339 -16.51 -9.23 4.31
CA ASN A 339 -16.41 -9.96 3.05
C ASN A 339 -17.00 -9.12 1.91
N PHE A 340 -16.34 -9.15 0.74
CA PHE A 340 -16.80 -8.45 -0.45
C PHE A 340 -18.20 -8.95 -0.92
N GLY A 341 -18.53 -10.19 -0.60
CA GLY A 341 -19.88 -10.75 -0.84
C GLY A 341 -21.01 -9.95 -0.19
N GLU A 342 -20.74 -9.21 0.90
CA GLU A 342 -21.72 -8.38 1.61
C GLU A 342 -22.09 -7.08 0.88
N THR A 343 -21.36 -6.74 -0.19
CA THR A 343 -21.57 -5.51 -0.97
C THR A 343 -22.82 -5.63 -1.83
N ASN A 344 -23.74 -4.68 -1.71
CA ASN A 344 -24.98 -4.63 -2.49
C ASN A 344 -24.80 -3.96 -3.87
N ALA A 345 -25.88 -3.91 -4.66
CA ALA A 345 -25.82 -3.39 -6.03
C ALA A 345 -25.51 -1.88 -6.09
N ASP A 346 -26.03 -1.09 -5.15
CA ASP A 346 -25.79 0.36 -5.11
C ASP A 346 -24.34 0.65 -4.71
N GLU A 347 -23.82 -0.10 -3.73
CA GLU A 347 -22.43 -0.05 -3.33
C GLU A 347 -21.48 -0.49 -4.46
N ILE A 348 -21.83 -1.49 -5.29
CA ILE A 348 -21.03 -1.86 -6.46
C ILE A 348 -20.99 -0.73 -7.51
N ASN A 349 -22.09 -0.03 -7.70
CA ASN A 349 -22.11 1.12 -8.60
C ASN A 349 -21.25 2.26 -8.07
N ASP A 350 -21.32 2.53 -6.78
CA ASP A 350 -20.54 3.56 -6.14
C ASP A 350 -19.04 3.17 -6.04
N LEU A 351 -18.72 1.87 -5.90
CA LEU A 351 -17.36 1.36 -6.03
C LEU A 351 -16.80 1.66 -7.43
N ALA A 352 -17.57 1.46 -8.47
CA ALA A 352 -17.15 1.79 -9.83
C ALA A 352 -16.89 3.30 -9.99
N ARG A 353 -17.72 4.15 -9.38
CA ARG A 353 -17.54 5.60 -9.37
C ARG A 353 -16.27 6.02 -8.65
N ILE A 354 -16.04 5.56 -7.43
CA ILE A 354 -14.82 5.93 -6.69
C ILE A 354 -13.56 5.40 -7.38
N LEU A 355 -13.63 4.23 -8.02
CA LEU A 355 -12.51 3.68 -8.78
C LEU A 355 -12.26 4.44 -10.08
N HIS A 356 -13.30 4.90 -10.76
CA HIS A 356 -13.17 5.78 -11.92
C HIS A 356 -12.37 7.05 -11.56
N PHE A 357 -12.69 7.70 -10.45
CA PHE A 357 -11.93 8.86 -9.98
C PHE A 357 -10.50 8.47 -9.53
N THR A 358 -10.36 7.43 -8.73
CA THR A 358 -9.08 7.07 -8.12
C THR A 358 -8.09 6.57 -9.17
N LEU A 359 -8.51 5.62 -10.02
CA LEU A 359 -7.65 5.07 -11.08
C LEU A 359 -7.41 6.10 -12.20
N GLY A 360 -8.40 6.94 -12.51
CA GLY A 360 -8.24 8.05 -13.44
C GLY A 360 -7.19 9.05 -12.95
N LYS A 361 -7.23 9.45 -11.68
CA LYS A 361 -6.22 10.35 -11.09
C LYS A 361 -4.82 9.74 -11.09
N ILE A 362 -4.69 8.44 -10.82
CA ILE A 362 -3.43 7.72 -10.91
C ILE A 362 -2.96 7.66 -12.37
N HIS A 363 -3.84 7.29 -13.30
CA HIS A 363 -3.52 7.18 -14.73
C HIS A 363 -3.03 8.51 -15.31
N PHE A 364 -3.82 9.58 -15.19
CA PHE A 364 -3.47 10.87 -15.77
C PHE A 364 -2.44 11.64 -14.96
N GLY A 365 -2.45 11.51 -13.64
CA GLY A 365 -1.50 12.21 -12.77
C GLY A 365 -0.10 11.61 -12.77
N LEU A 366 0.03 10.30 -12.98
CA LEU A 366 1.30 9.59 -12.96
C LEU A 366 1.69 9.01 -14.33
N ASP A 367 0.98 9.42 -15.38
CA ASP A 367 1.27 9.05 -16.75
C ASP A 367 1.17 7.53 -16.98
N ASP A 368 -0.03 6.96 -16.75
CA ASP A 368 -0.38 5.54 -16.91
C ASP A 368 0.63 4.57 -16.28
N PRO A 369 0.81 4.59 -14.95
CA PRO A 369 1.77 3.73 -14.30
C PRO A 369 1.38 2.27 -14.39
N ASP A 370 2.39 1.39 -14.53
CA ASP A 370 2.20 -0.01 -14.20
C ASP A 370 1.66 -0.10 -12.78
N LEU A 371 0.62 -0.89 -12.56
CA LEU A 371 0.02 -1.03 -11.24
C LEU A 371 -0.57 -2.43 -11.00
N THR A 372 -0.72 -2.75 -9.74
CA THR A 372 -1.54 -3.88 -9.30
C THR A 372 -2.64 -3.35 -8.39
N TYR A 373 -3.90 -3.74 -8.60
CA TYR A 373 -4.85 -3.67 -7.51
C TYR A 373 -5.25 -5.05 -7.03
N ARG A 374 -5.59 -5.15 -5.74
CA ARG A 374 -6.00 -6.41 -5.12
C ARG A 374 -7.10 -6.19 -4.10
N LEU A 375 -8.16 -6.97 -4.25
CA LEU A 375 -9.22 -7.05 -3.25
C LEU A 375 -8.70 -7.81 -2.01
N ARG A 376 -8.79 -7.16 -0.86
CA ARG A 376 -8.46 -7.70 0.45
C ARG A 376 -9.77 -7.99 1.18
N THR A 377 -10.18 -9.24 1.23
CA THR A 377 -11.49 -9.65 1.76
C THR A 377 -11.33 -10.86 2.69
N ALA A 378 -12.22 -10.98 3.66
CA ALA A 378 -12.30 -12.18 4.47
C ALA A 378 -12.83 -13.36 3.62
N PRO A 379 -12.52 -14.61 3.96
CA PRO A 379 -13.15 -15.78 3.36
C PRO A 379 -14.67 -15.76 3.50
N ALA A 380 -15.40 -16.44 2.61
CA ALA A 380 -16.87 -16.52 2.64
C ALA A 380 -17.39 -17.07 3.98
N ALA A 381 -16.69 -18.03 4.57
CA ALA A 381 -17.02 -18.57 5.91
C ALA A 381 -16.91 -17.54 7.05
N ASN A 382 -16.26 -16.39 6.81
CA ASN A 382 -16.08 -15.31 7.78
C ASN A 382 -16.93 -14.07 7.44
N THR A 383 -18.04 -14.23 6.74
CA THR A 383 -19.01 -13.16 6.48
C THR A 383 -19.60 -12.64 7.78
N GLY A 384 -19.74 -11.31 7.91
CA GLY A 384 -20.36 -10.67 9.08
C GLY A 384 -19.50 -10.61 10.36
N ILE A 385 -18.23 -11.04 10.33
CA ILE A 385 -17.35 -10.87 11.48
C ILE A 385 -17.03 -9.39 11.73
N GLN A 386 -16.95 -9.01 13.02
CA GLN A 386 -16.81 -7.62 13.44
C GLN A 386 -15.37 -7.12 13.54
N TYR A 387 -14.38 -7.95 13.25
CA TYR A 387 -12.96 -7.65 13.47
C TYR A 387 -12.13 -7.55 12.18
N TYR A 388 -12.75 -7.64 11.01
CA TYR A 388 -12.12 -7.45 9.72
C TYR A 388 -12.99 -6.54 8.83
N HIS A 389 -12.35 -5.85 7.87
CA HIS A 389 -13.02 -4.95 6.94
C HIS A 389 -12.35 -5.09 5.58
N TRP A 390 -13.13 -5.46 4.54
CA TRP A 390 -12.56 -5.59 3.22
C TRP A 390 -12.15 -4.24 2.64
N HIS A 391 -11.16 -4.23 1.78
CA HIS A 391 -10.71 -3.06 1.06
C HIS A 391 -10.01 -3.44 -0.24
N LEU A 392 -9.92 -2.48 -1.16
CA LEU A 392 -9.12 -2.60 -2.37
C LEU A 392 -7.79 -1.87 -2.15
N SER A 393 -6.68 -2.54 -2.39
CA SER A 393 -5.34 -1.94 -2.34
C SER A 393 -4.82 -1.75 -3.76
N ILE A 394 -4.48 -0.51 -4.13
CA ILE A 394 -3.95 -0.10 -5.43
C ILE A 394 -2.49 0.29 -5.23
N VAL A 395 -1.58 -0.34 -5.97
CA VAL A 395 -0.12 -0.16 -5.80
C VAL A 395 0.51 0.14 -7.16
N PRO A 396 0.82 1.40 -7.46
CA PRO A 396 1.62 1.76 -8.62
C PRO A 396 3.09 1.30 -8.46
N TYR A 397 3.70 0.90 -9.56
CA TYR A 397 5.12 0.53 -9.65
C TYR A 397 5.93 1.71 -10.20
N LEU A 398 6.44 2.54 -9.31
CA LEU A 398 7.17 3.77 -9.63
C LEU A 398 8.67 3.60 -9.33
N PRO A 399 9.58 3.84 -10.29
CA PRO A 399 11.01 3.91 -10.01
C PRO A 399 11.34 5.16 -9.15
N PRO A 400 12.43 5.17 -8.35
CA PRO A 400 13.36 4.10 -8.00
C PRO A 400 12.95 3.27 -6.77
N ALA A 401 11.87 3.65 -6.07
CA ALA A 401 11.44 3.04 -4.80
C ALA A 401 11.21 1.52 -4.91
N PHE A 402 10.81 1.05 -6.10
CA PHE A 402 10.54 -0.37 -6.35
C PHE A 402 11.79 -1.25 -6.22
N GLY A 403 12.97 -0.77 -6.64
CA GLY A 403 14.22 -1.55 -6.58
C GLY A 403 14.65 -1.87 -5.16
N ILE A 404 14.59 -0.93 -4.26
CA ILE A 404 15.01 -1.07 -2.85
C ILE A 404 14.08 -2.05 -2.12
N ARG A 405 12.77 -1.93 -2.32
CA ARG A 405 11.77 -2.83 -1.74
C ARG A 405 11.98 -4.28 -2.18
N LYS A 406 12.25 -4.52 -3.46
CA LYS A 406 12.43 -5.87 -4.02
C LYS A 406 13.70 -6.54 -3.48
N ALA A 407 14.80 -5.80 -3.35
CA ALA A 407 16.09 -6.34 -2.95
C ALA A 407 16.25 -6.52 -1.43
N GLY A 408 15.77 -5.57 -0.63
CA GLY A 408 16.08 -5.48 0.80
C GLY A 408 14.93 -5.81 1.75
N ARG A 409 13.71 -5.98 1.29
CA ARG A 409 12.49 -6.04 2.11
C ARG A 409 12.32 -4.85 3.08
N VAL A 410 13.06 -3.76 2.86
CA VAL A 410 12.92 -2.54 3.61
C VAL A 410 11.86 -1.67 2.91
N LEU A 411 10.79 -1.36 3.62
CA LEU A 411 9.73 -0.52 3.08
C LEU A 411 10.20 0.93 3.13
N MET A 412 10.32 1.55 1.96
CA MET A 412 10.70 2.96 1.81
C MET A 412 9.72 3.64 0.88
N ASN A 413 9.15 4.73 1.36
CA ASN A 413 8.27 5.59 0.57
C ASN A 413 8.95 6.94 0.35
N SER A 414 9.28 7.27 -0.89
CA SER A 414 9.94 8.52 -1.27
C SER A 414 8.99 9.71 -1.34
N VAL A 415 7.67 9.49 -1.28
CA VAL A 415 6.64 10.54 -1.25
C VAL A 415 5.78 10.32 -0.02
N SER A 416 5.64 11.33 0.84
CA SER A 416 4.76 11.19 1.99
C SER A 416 3.30 10.97 1.56
N PRO A 417 2.51 10.15 2.28
CA PRO A 417 1.11 9.91 1.95
C PRO A 417 0.28 11.20 1.87
N GLU A 418 0.60 12.19 2.69
CA GLU A 418 -0.05 13.50 2.66
C GLU A 418 0.16 14.23 1.33
N ARG A 419 1.41 14.26 0.85
CA ARG A 419 1.75 14.87 -0.46
C ARG A 419 1.19 14.07 -1.63
N ALA A 420 1.19 12.74 -1.53
CA ALA A 420 0.58 11.88 -2.55
C ALA A 420 -0.93 12.15 -2.68
N ALA A 421 -1.64 12.22 -1.55
CA ALA A 421 -3.06 12.53 -1.54
C ALA A 421 -3.36 13.95 -2.06
N GLU A 422 -2.58 14.95 -1.64
CA GLU A 422 -2.69 16.33 -2.13
C GLU A 422 -2.51 16.40 -3.65
N TYR A 423 -1.49 15.74 -4.17
CA TYR A 423 -1.24 15.67 -5.60
C TYR A 423 -2.39 15.01 -6.34
N LEU A 424 -2.83 13.81 -5.93
CA LEU A 424 -3.93 13.12 -6.59
C LEU A 424 -5.25 13.92 -6.51
N LYS A 425 -5.50 14.66 -5.43
CA LYS A 425 -6.63 15.60 -5.36
C LYS A 425 -6.57 16.65 -6.47
N SER A 426 -5.38 17.18 -6.76
CA SER A 426 -5.19 18.25 -7.74
C SER A 426 -5.38 17.82 -9.19
N VAL A 427 -5.29 16.51 -9.49
CA VAL A 427 -5.49 15.99 -10.85
C VAL A 427 -6.95 16.14 -11.27
N ARG A 428 -7.19 16.86 -12.38
CA ARG A 428 -8.50 17.08 -12.98
C ARG A 428 -8.77 16.03 -14.05
N LEU A 429 -9.94 15.39 -14.02
CA LEU A 429 -10.33 14.36 -14.98
C LEU A 429 -11.19 14.90 -16.13
N GLU A 430 -11.87 16.04 -15.93
CA GLU A 430 -12.82 16.62 -16.91
C GLU A 430 -12.17 16.98 -18.24
N GLU A 431 -10.86 17.26 -18.25
CA GLU A 431 -10.10 17.61 -19.46
C GLU A 431 -9.45 16.38 -20.13
N ALA A 432 -9.47 15.22 -19.48
CA ALA A 432 -8.67 14.06 -19.85
C ALA A 432 -9.50 12.87 -20.38
N ILE A 433 -10.78 12.80 -20.06
CA ILE A 433 -11.67 11.71 -20.50
C ILE A 433 -12.71 12.27 -21.45
N PRO A 434 -12.70 11.89 -22.76
CA PRO A 434 -13.77 12.24 -23.68
C PRO A 434 -15.11 11.67 -23.17
N ALA A 435 -16.18 12.46 -23.27
CA ALA A 435 -17.52 12.10 -22.84
C ALA A 435 -18.10 10.89 -23.56
#